data_5d35e604120062e45f3278e634b3f706
#
_entry.id   5d35e604120062e45f3278e634b3f706
#
_cell.length_a   1.000
_cell.length_b   1.000
_cell.length_c   1.000
_cell.angle_alpha   90.00
_cell.angle_beta   90.00
_cell.angle_gamma   90.00
#
_symmetry.space_group_name_H-M   'P 1'
#
loop_
_entity.id
_entity.type
_entity.pdbx_description
1 polymer ?
#
loop_
_entity_poly.entity_id
_entity_poly.type
_entity_poly.pdbx_seq_one_letter_code
_entity_poly.pdbx_strand_id
1 'polypeptide(L)'
;MRKNPLPHHLAALWFADIAGYSERVAQDERGALQLVEILQTLSHTTVQRHEGRVVKFLGDAVLAEFPSTEMAVRAAAVLSKEYAEQSAKTGRAHDLRIGVHLGDVAVGTDGDLYGDGVNAAARIEAAVDPGQVVVSNDVWRQIRGREGFRFEPLGNRNLKGVGLIDLYVVTLDESTAATDETSQSEQRKEKIRSIAVLPFADLSAERDQEHFSDGVAEEILNALSQIRGLHVPARTSCFAFRETSLDAREIGQRLGVETLLDGSIRKSGKRVRISVQLVDASNGYQLWSERFDREIEDIFAIQDEIARSVLESLGLALSEREEFRFVRPSTRNIEAYEAYLRGRKLYHKWTRQSVEFARQMFERAVKIDPDFAAAWAGLANTYVDLFRWGRNPQDLEAAQRASEHALKLKPKSAEAHTSAGQALAIQRRFAEAATAFERALEEDPTLFEAYYLYGRAMFESGEIEKAVQLFEKAEGARPDDYESPPLRAQALLELGRHDEARRAEQVALERIEKHLELNPDEARAYSLGASLLVRLGETERSKQWTHQAMTLAPNDPLILYNAACNWALLGESDHALDGLERALDAGVAVGDWIRHDPDFASLRDHPRFQAIAKRIAPS
;
A
#
# COMPACT_ATOMS: atom_id res chain seq x y z
N MET A 1 11.56 -45.03 -9.22
CA MET A 1 11.22 -43.62 -8.96
C MET A 1 9.76 -43.42 -9.40
N ARG A 2 8.82 -43.30 -8.48
CA ARG A 2 7.44 -42.93 -8.81
C ARG A 2 7.46 -41.45 -9.14
N LYS A 3 7.15 -41.06 -10.41
CA LYS A 3 6.92 -39.66 -10.78
C LYS A 3 5.73 -39.20 -9.96
N ASN A 4 5.88 -38.10 -9.19
CA ASN A 4 4.71 -37.40 -8.60
C ASN A 4 3.75 -37.05 -9.74
N PRO A 5 2.45 -37.29 -9.60
CA PRO A 5 1.47 -36.82 -10.58
C PRO A 5 1.56 -35.28 -10.68
N LEU A 6 1.42 -34.76 -11.91
CA LEU A 6 1.36 -33.32 -12.13
C LEU A 6 0.14 -32.76 -11.39
N PRO A 7 0.21 -31.51 -10.87
CA PRO A 7 -0.96 -30.88 -10.27
C PRO A 7 -2.05 -30.65 -11.32
N HIS A 8 -3.29 -30.96 -10.96
CA HIS A 8 -4.48 -30.81 -11.80
C HIS A 8 -5.41 -29.76 -11.24
N HIS A 9 -6.07 -29.00 -12.13
CA HIS A 9 -7.17 -28.12 -11.76
C HIS A 9 -8.18 -27.97 -12.91
N LEU A 10 -9.39 -27.49 -12.58
CA LEU A 10 -10.44 -27.19 -13.55
C LEU A 10 -10.22 -25.78 -14.09
N ALA A 11 -10.05 -25.63 -15.40
CA ALA A 11 -9.76 -24.36 -16.06
C ALA A 11 -10.78 -24.03 -17.16
N ALA A 12 -11.14 -22.76 -17.27
CA ALA A 12 -11.81 -22.23 -18.44
C ALA A 12 -10.77 -21.86 -19.49
N LEU A 13 -10.81 -22.56 -20.62
CA LEU A 13 -9.81 -22.45 -21.69
C LEU A 13 -10.44 -21.92 -22.95
N TRP A 14 -9.71 -21.08 -23.69
CA TRP A 14 -10.03 -20.84 -25.06
C TRP A 14 -8.84 -21.10 -25.97
N PHE A 15 -9.16 -21.63 -27.15
CA PHE A 15 -8.21 -21.84 -28.23
C PHE A 15 -8.66 -21.00 -29.39
N ALA A 16 -7.80 -20.14 -29.91
CA ALA A 16 -8.08 -19.26 -31.05
C ALA A 16 -7.08 -19.51 -32.17
N ASP A 17 -7.53 -19.51 -33.42
CA ASP A 17 -6.74 -19.83 -34.61
C ASP A 17 -7.16 -18.98 -35.81
N ILE A 18 -6.18 -18.64 -36.68
CA ILE A 18 -6.44 -17.93 -37.93
C ILE A 18 -6.84 -18.93 -39.02
N ALA A 19 -8.11 -18.89 -39.44
CA ALA A 19 -8.61 -19.83 -40.42
C ALA A 19 -7.88 -19.75 -41.79
N GLY A 20 -7.41 -20.89 -42.29
CA GLY A 20 -6.74 -20.99 -43.60
C GLY A 20 -5.36 -20.34 -43.68
N TYR A 21 -4.65 -20.19 -42.55
CA TYR A 21 -3.33 -19.54 -42.46
C TYR A 21 -2.31 -20.13 -43.43
N SER A 22 -2.17 -21.46 -43.51
CA SER A 22 -1.20 -22.13 -44.39
C SER A 22 -1.39 -21.81 -45.87
N GLU A 23 -2.64 -21.69 -46.33
CA GLU A 23 -2.97 -21.29 -47.72
C GLU A 23 -2.62 -19.83 -47.98
N ARG A 24 -2.76 -18.97 -46.97
CA ARG A 24 -2.40 -17.54 -47.03
C ARG A 24 -0.91 -17.32 -47.09
N VAL A 25 -0.14 -18.04 -46.30
CA VAL A 25 1.33 -18.00 -46.35
C VAL A 25 1.82 -18.31 -47.74
N ALA A 26 1.21 -19.29 -48.44
CA ALA A 26 1.55 -19.63 -49.82
C ALA A 26 1.24 -18.52 -50.83
N GLN A 27 0.27 -17.63 -50.54
CA GLN A 27 -0.14 -16.55 -51.42
C GLN A 27 0.53 -15.21 -51.11
N ASP A 28 0.68 -14.88 -49.80
CA ASP A 28 1.22 -13.63 -49.31
C ASP A 28 1.79 -13.87 -47.88
N GLU A 29 3.02 -14.28 -47.80
CA GLU A 29 3.72 -14.59 -46.55
C GLU A 29 3.79 -13.37 -45.60
N ARG A 30 4.07 -12.18 -46.15
CA ARG A 30 4.18 -10.96 -45.36
C ARG A 30 2.83 -10.52 -44.76
N GLY A 31 1.77 -10.60 -45.52
CA GLY A 31 0.40 -10.32 -45.03
C GLY A 31 -0.08 -11.35 -44.00
N ALA A 32 0.31 -12.63 -44.17
CA ALA A 32 0.01 -13.68 -43.19
C ALA A 32 0.74 -13.43 -41.85
N LEU A 33 2.01 -13.05 -41.85
CA LEU A 33 2.75 -12.70 -40.64
C LEU A 33 2.15 -11.49 -39.91
N GLN A 34 1.68 -10.46 -40.63
CA GLN A 34 1.00 -9.32 -40.01
C GLN A 34 -0.27 -9.74 -39.26
N LEU A 35 -1.05 -10.71 -39.77
CA LEU A 35 -2.24 -11.23 -39.09
C LEU A 35 -1.87 -11.95 -37.78
N VAL A 36 -0.73 -12.67 -37.77
CA VAL A 36 -0.23 -13.30 -36.53
C VAL A 36 0.21 -12.26 -35.51
N GLU A 37 0.90 -11.20 -35.92
CA GLU A 37 1.30 -10.09 -35.02
C GLU A 37 0.08 -9.40 -34.42
N ILE A 38 -0.98 -9.16 -35.22
CA ILE A 38 -2.26 -8.62 -34.75
C ILE A 38 -2.87 -9.57 -33.72
N LEU A 39 -2.95 -10.87 -34.01
CA LEU A 39 -3.50 -11.87 -33.08
C LEU A 39 -2.73 -11.91 -31.76
N GLN A 40 -1.40 -11.95 -31.82
CA GLN A 40 -0.58 -12.00 -30.63
C GLN A 40 -0.75 -10.74 -29.75
N THR A 41 -0.71 -9.56 -30.35
CA THR A 41 -0.86 -8.28 -29.65
C THR A 41 -2.23 -8.17 -29.00
N LEU A 42 -3.31 -8.45 -29.74
CA LEU A 42 -4.67 -8.40 -29.23
C LEU A 42 -4.93 -9.47 -28.17
N SER A 43 -4.40 -10.69 -28.36
CA SER A 43 -4.54 -11.76 -27.37
C SER A 43 -3.93 -11.38 -26.04
N HIS A 44 -2.70 -10.85 -26.00
CA HIS A 44 -2.09 -10.38 -24.75
C HIS A 44 -2.97 -9.36 -24.05
N THR A 45 -3.39 -8.32 -24.75
CA THR A 45 -4.19 -7.23 -24.19
C THR A 45 -5.57 -7.72 -23.71
N THR A 46 -6.25 -8.52 -24.54
CA THR A 46 -7.61 -8.99 -24.24
C THR A 46 -7.63 -10.02 -23.12
N VAL A 47 -6.67 -10.94 -23.11
CA VAL A 47 -6.55 -11.96 -22.06
C VAL A 47 -6.27 -11.29 -20.72
N GLN A 48 -5.32 -10.35 -20.65
CA GLN A 48 -5.04 -9.61 -19.42
C GLN A 48 -6.23 -8.77 -18.94
N ARG A 49 -6.95 -8.10 -19.86
CA ARG A 49 -8.14 -7.29 -19.53
C ARG A 49 -9.24 -8.13 -18.89
N HIS A 50 -9.29 -9.44 -19.18
CA HIS A 50 -10.27 -10.38 -18.63
C HIS A 50 -9.67 -11.34 -17.60
N GLU A 51 -8.62 -10.93 -16.92
CA GLU A 51 -7.97 -11.67 -15.81
C GLU A 51 -7.47 -13.07 -16.22
N GLY A 52 -7.25 -13.31 -17.51
CA GLY A 52 -6.73 -14.55 -18.05
C GLY A 52 -5.21 -14.56 -18.18
N ARG A 53 -4.69 -15.72 -18.54
CA ARG A 53 -3.28 -15.96 -18.82
C ARG A 53 -3.12 -16.54 -20.24
N VAL A 54 -2.28 -15.93 -21.06
CA VAL A 54 -1.82 -16.58 -22.29
C VAL A 54 -0.90 -17.72 -21.92
N VAL A 55 -1.28 -18.95 -22.23
CA VAL A 55 -0.51 -20.13 -21.93
C VAL A 55 0.64 -20.28 -22.93
N LYS A 56 0.31 -20.21 -24.23
CA LYS A 56 1.29 -20.26 -25.31
C LYS A 56 0.73 -19.80 -26.65
N PHE A 57 1.63 -19.38 -27.53
CA PHE A 57 1.38 -19.21 -28.95
C PHE A 57 1.88 -20.44 -29.74
N LEU A 58 1.09 -20.88 -30.72
CA LEU A 58 1.35 -22.06 -31.54
C LEU A 58 1.31 -21.66 -33.03
N GLY A 59 2.25 -20.81 -33.45
CA GLY A 59 2.23 -20.22 -34.78
C GLY A 59 1.11 -19.21 -34.95
N ASP A 60 0.09 -19.57 -35.71
CA ASP A 60 -1.13 -18.80 -35.99
C ASP A 60 -2.26 -19.04 -34.96
N ALA A 61 -1.98 -19.81 -33.92
CA ALA A 61 -2.94 -20.11 -32.87
C ALA A 61 -2.46 -19.66 -31.48
N VAL A 62 -3.40 -19.44 -30.56
CA VAL A 62 -3.14 -19.09 -29.18
C VAL A 62 -4.03 -19.89 -28.22
N LEU A 63 -3.41 -20.37 -27.15
CA LEU A 63 -4.09 -21.00 -26.00
C LEU A 63 -4.05 -20.03 -24.82
N ALA A 64 -5.22 -19.77 -24.21
CA ALA A 64 -5.33 -18.99 -23.01
C ALA A 64 -6.23 -19.65 -21.96
N GLU A 65 -5.97 -19.34 -20.71
CA GLU A 65 -6.64 -19.83 -19.51
C GLU A 65 -7.26 -18.65 -18.75
N PHE A 66 -8.42 -18.87 -18.15
CA PHE A 66 -9.18 -17.86 -17.41
C PHE A 66 -9.70 -18.39 -16.09
N PRO A 67 -9.86 -17.52 -15.07
CA PRO A 67 -10.37 -17.91 -13.76
C PRO A 67 -11.86 -18.26 -13.77
N SER A 68 -12.62 -17.82 -14.81
CA SER A 68 -14.04 -18.14 -14.95
C SER A 68 -14.46 -18.32 -16.40
N THR A 69 -15.51 -19.10 -16.61
CA THR A 69 -16.12 -19.31 -17.93
C THR A 69 -16.71 -18.02 -18.50
N GLU A 70 -17.24 -17.13 -17.67
CA GLU A 70 -17.78 -15.85 -18.11
C GLU A 70 -16.67 -14.96 -18.67
N MET A 71 -15.55 -14.85 -17.97
CA MET A 71 -14.40 -14.05 -18.43
C MET A 71 -13.77 -14.64 -19.71
N ALA A 72 -13.67 -15.96 -19.81
CA ALA A 72 -13.19 -16.62 -21.02
C ALA A 72 -14.05 -16.27 -22.23
N VAL A 73 -15.37 -16.29 -22.09
CA VAL A 73 -16.30 -16.02 -23.19
C VAL A 73 -16.35 -14.55 -23.55
N ARG A 74 -16.32 -13.63 -22.58
CA ARG A 74 -16.22 -12.19 -22.84
C ARG A 74 -14.92 -11.85 -23.57
N ALA A 75 -13.78 -12.38 -23.09
CA ALA A 75 -12.49 -12.21 -23.74
C ALA A 75 -12.50 -12.73 -25.20
N ALA A 76 -13.08 -13.93 -25.43
CA ALA A 76 -13.18 -14.51 -26.77
C ALA A 76 -14.00 -13.63 -27.72
N ALA A 77 -15.13 -13.12 -27.26
CA ALA A 77 -16.02 -12.26 -28.09
C ALA A 77 -15.36 -10.89 -28.38
N VAL A 78 -14.70 -10.29 -27.39
CA VAL A 78 -13.94 -9.04 -27.59
C VAL A 78 -12.78 -9.25 -28.56
N LEU A 79 -11.99 -10.31 -28.38
CA LEU A 79 -10.88 -10.62 -29.29
C LEU A 79 -11.37 -10.83 -30.73
N SER A 80 -12.46 -11.58 -30.93
CA SER A 80 -13.03 -11.82 -32.24
C SER A 80 -13.43 -10.52 -32.94
N LYS A 81 -14.06 -9.58 -32.20
CA LYS A 81 -14.47 -8.27 -32.72
C LYS A 81 -13.25 -7.38 -33.03
N GLU A 82 -12.33 -7.19 -32.05
CA GLU A 82 -11.16 -6.34 -32.25
C GLU A 82 -10.25 -6.88 -33.37
N TYR A 83 -10.10 -8.19 -33.47
CA TYR A 83 -9.37 -8.83 -34.57
C TYR A 83 -10.01 -8.59 -35.93
N ALA A 84 -11.35 -8.75 -36.05
CA ALA A 84 -12.08 -8.46 -37.27
C ALA A 84 -11.90 -6.99 -37.71
N GLU A 85 -11.95 -6.03 -36.79
CA GLU A 85 -11.76 -4.61 -37.08
C GLU A 85 -10.32 -4.30 -37.54
N GLN A 86 -9.31 -4.88 -36.92
CA GLN A 86 -7.91 -4.64 -37.30
C GLN A 86 -7.53 -5.40 -38.58
N SER A 87 -7.97 -6.63 -38.74
CA SER A 87 -7.71 -7.42 -39.91
C SER A 87 -8.42 -6.87 -41.16
N ALA A 88 -9.59 -6.22 -41.01
CA ALA A 88 -10.31 -5.55 -42.11
C ALA A 88 -9.44 -4.50 -42.80
N LYS A 89 -8.53 -3.81 -42.10
CA LYS A 89 -7.58 -2.86 -42.69
C LYS A 89 -6.59 -3.54 -43.65
N THR A 90 -6.42 -4.85 -43.55
CA THR A 90 -5.62 -5.67 -44.46
C THR A 90 -6.44 -6.31 -45.56
N GLY A 91 -7.76 -6.02 -45.63
CA GLY A 91 -8.72 -6.59 -46.59
C GLY A 91 -9.22 -7.99 -46.26
N ARG A 92 -9.08 -8.47 -45.03
CA ARG A 92 -9.36 -9.87 -44.61
C ARG A 92 -10.05 -9.95 -43.25
N ALA A 93 -11.28 -9.40 -43.15
CA ALA A 93 -12.10 -9.52 -41.95
C ALA A 93 -12.63 -10.96 -41.74
N HIS A 94 -12.89 -11.32 -40.44
CA HIS A 94 -13.61 -12.54 -40.03
C HIS A 94 -12.86 -13.88 -40.20
N ASP A 95 -11.55 -13.87 -40.08
CA ASP A 95 -10.75 -15.08 -40.26
C ASP A 95 -10.37 -15.81 -38.95
N LEU A 96 -10.74 -15.29 -37.80
CA LEU A 96 -10.41 -15.90 -36.49
C LEU A 96 -11.54 -16.84 -36.05
N ARG A 97 -11.18 -18.01 -35.55
CA ARG A 97 -12.08 -18.99 -34.92
C ARG A 97 -11.70 -19.10 -33.44
N ILE A 98 -12.68 -19.19 -32.54
CA ILE A 98 -12.43 -19.34 -31.12
C ILE A 98 -13.33 -20.41 -30.51
N GLY A 99 -12.70 -21.42 -29.88
CA GLY A 99 -13.41 -22.46 -29.11
C GLY A 99 -13.18 -22.28 -27.62
N VAL A 100 -14.25 -22.24 -26.81
CA VAL A 100 -14.15 -22.09 -25.33
C VAL A 100 -14.67 -23.35 -24.65
N HIS A 101 -13.87 -23.90 -23.72
CA HIS A 101 -14.20 -25.11 -22.98
C HIS A 101 -13.82 -25.00 -21.49
N LEU A 102 -14.56 -25.71 -20.64
CA LEU A 102 -14.23 -25.89 -19.23
C LEU A 102 -13.79 -27.34 -19.02
N GLY A 103 -12.54 -27.56 -18.66
CA GLY A 103 -11.98 -28.90 -18.52
C GLY A 103 -10.87 -29.01 -17.49
N ASP A 104 -10.58 -30.26 -17.10
CA ASP A 104 -9.45 -30.57 -16.23
C ASP A 104 -8.13 -30.45 -17.00
N VAL A 105 -7.14 -29.80 -16.38
CA VAL A 105 -5.81 -29.59 -16.96
C VAL A 105 -4.72 -29.96 -15.97
N ALA A 106 -3.64 -30.54 -16.49
CA ALA A 106 -2.41 -30.78 -15.74
C ALA A 106 -1.41 -29.67 -16.04
N VAL A 107 -0.77 -29.12 -15.00
CA VAL A 107 0.24 -28.06 -15.14
C VAL A 107 1.63 -28.69 -15.21
N GLY A 108 2.34 -28.45 -16.32
CA GLY A 108 3.73 -28.87 -16.49
C GLY A 108 4.69 -28.06 -15.64
N THR A 109 5.92 -28.53 -15.50
CA THR A 109 6.99 -27.85 -14.76
C THR A 109 7.46 -26.55 -15.42
N ASP A 110 7.12 -26.37 -16.69
CA ASP A 110 7.34 -25.18 -17.51
C ASP A 110 6.15 -24.22 -17.53
N GLY A 111 5.09 -24.51 -16.75
CA GLY A 111 3.85 -23.72 -16.70
C GLY A 111 2.89 -23.97 -17.88
N ASP A 112 3.22 -24.88 -18.81
CA ASP A 112 2.34 -25.27 -19.91
C ASP A 112 1.18 -26.16 -19.40
N LEU A 113 0.06 -26.13 -20.12
CA LEU A 113 -1.13 -26.91 -19.80
C LEU A 113 -1.26 -28.15 -20.69
N TYR A 114 -1.58 -29.27 -20.05
CA TYR A 114 -1.77 -30.56 -20.70
C TYR A 114 -3.08 -31.19 -20.24
N GLY A 115 -3.61 -32.10 -21.03
CA GLY A 115 -4.78 -32.88 -20.65
C GLY A 115 -5.94 -32.78 -21.64
N ASP A 116 -7.03 -33.48 -21.27
CA ASP A 116 -8.21 -33.58 -22.13
C ASP A 116 -8.93 -32.25 -22.32
N GLY A 117 -8.89 -31.36 -21.32
CA GLY A 117 -9.46 -30.00 -21.41
C GLY A 117 -8.82 -29.15 -22.52
N VAL A 118 -7.49 -29.18 -22.63
CA VAL A 118 -6.75 -28.45 -23.69
C VAL A 118 -7.09 -29.04 -25.06
N ASN A 119 -7.09 -30.37 -25.17
CA ASN A 119 -7.42 -31.05 -26.41
C ASN A 119 -8.87 -30.76 -26.86
N ALA A 120 -9.81 -30.72 -25.90
CA ALA A 120 -11.21 -30.39 -26.19
C ALA A 120 -11.37 -28.96 -26.72
N ALA A 121 -10.74 -27.96 -26.09
CA ALA A 121 -10.76 -26.57 -26.54
C ALA A 121 -10.25 -26.43 -27.99
N ALA A 122 -9.13 -27.05 -28.32
CA ALA A 122 -8.57 -27.06 -29.67
C ALA A 122 -9.48 -27.79 -30.68
N ARG A 123 -10.17 -28.87 -30.27
CA ARG A 123 -11.14 -29.58 -31.18
C ARG A 123 -12.42 -28.83 -31.38
N ILE A 124 -12.89 -28.07 -30.39
CA ILE A 124 -14.04 -27.20 -30.51
C ILE A 124 -13.70 -26.07 -31.49
N GLU A 125 -12.56 -25.41 -31.36
CA GLU A 125 -12.09 -24.38 -32.30
C GLU A 125 -12.08 -24.91 -33.74
N ALA A 126 -11.47 -26.07 -33.98
CA ALA A 126 -11.37 -26.67 -35.31
C ALA A 126 -12.74 -27.02 -35.95
N ALA A 127 -13.82 -27.09 -35.17
CA ALA A 127 -15.18 -27.40 -35.62
C ALA A 127 -16.04 -26.14 -35.88
N VAL A 128 -15.44 -24.94 -35.80
CA VAL A 128 -16.13 -23.65 -35.88
C VAL A 128 -15.90 -22.98 -37.22
N ASP A 129 -16.90 -22.26 -37.72
CA ASP A 129 -16.74 -21.44 -38.92
C ASP A 129 -15.90 -20.19 -38.63
N PRO A 130 -15.14 -19.66 -39.60
CA PRO A 130 -14.39 -18.43 -39.44
C PRO A 130 -15.25 -17.25 -38.94
N GLY A 131 -14.73 -16.49 -37.99
CA GLY A 131 -15.44 -15.36 -37.39
C GLY A 131 -16.38 -15.71 -36.23
N GLN A 132 -16.50 -17.00 -35.85
CA GLN A 132 -17.37 -17.43 -34.77
C GLN A 132 -16.60 -17.70 -33.46
N VAL A 133 -17.29 -17.42 -32.34
CA VAL A 133 -16.93 -17.88 -31.00
C VAL A 133 -17.91 -18.97 -30.57
N VAL A 134 -17.38 -20.15 -30.24
CA VAL A 134 -18.20 -21.31 -29.87
C VAL A 134 -17.83 -21.83 -28.51
N VAL A 135 -18.84 -22.18 -27.72
CA VAL A 135 -18.69 -22.69 -26.37
C VAL A 135 -19.21 -24.13 -26.23
N SER A 136 -18.59 -24.92 -25.36
CA SER A 136 -19.12 -26.23 -25.00
C SER A 136 -20.35 -26.12 -24.11
N ASN A 137 -21.13 -27.19 -24.03
CA ASN A 137 -22.31 -27.30 -23.16
C ASN A 137 -21.97 -27.02 -21.67
N ASP A 138 -20.79 -27.37 -21.20
CA ASP A 138 -20.37 -27.14 -19.81
C ASP A 138 -20.17 -25.65 -19.55
N VAL A 139 -19.60 -24.91 -20.49
CA VAL A 139 -19.50 -23.45 -20.44
C VAL A 139 -20.88 -22.82 -20.53
N TRP A 140 -21.70 -23.23 -21.53
CA TRP A 140 -23.05 -22.71 -21.72
C TRP A 140 -23.90 -22.87 -20.45
N ARG A 141 -23.88 -24.01 -19.78
CA ARG A 141 -24.63 -24.27 -18.54
C ARG A 141 -24.29 -23.28 -17.43
N GLN A 142 -23.05 -22.85 -17.33
CA GLN A 142 -22.60 -21.92 -16.28
C GLN A 142 -23.02 -20.46 -16.56
N ILE A 143 -23.12 -20.07 -17.84
CA ILE A 143 -23.32 -18.66 -18.20
C ILE A 143 -24.63 -18.36 -18.92
N ARG A 144 -25.47 -19.36 -19.26
CA ARG A 144 -26.73 -19.19 -20.01
C ARG A 144 -27.74 -18.24 -19.35
N GLY A 145 -27.66 -18.00 -18.06
CA GLY A 145 -28.52 -17.09 -17.30
C GLY A 145 -27.88 -15.75 -17.00
N ARG A 146 -26.69 -15.46 -17.53
CA ARG A 146 -26.01 -14.19 -17.36
C ARG A 146 -26.44 -13.19 -18.41
N GLU A 147 -26.60 -11.92 -18.02
CA GLU A 147 -26.93 -10.83 -18.94
C GLU A 147 -25.78 -10.54 -19.92
N GLY A 148 -26.14 -10.11 -21.13
CA GLY A 148 -25.18 -9.69 -22.16
C GLY A 148 -24.69 -10.79 -23.08
N PHE A 149 -25.21 -12.04 -22.97
CA PHE A 149 -24.88 -13.14 -23.88
C PHE A 149 -26.08 -13.65 -24.62
N ARG A 150 -25.93 -13.86 -25.94
CA ARG A 150 -26.86 -14.63 -26.77
C ARG A 150 -26.22 -15.92 -27.22
N PHE A 151 -26.97 -17.02 -27.16
CA PHE A 151 -26.50 -18.34 -27.51
C PHE A 151 -27.39 -18.93 -28.60
N GLU A 152 -26.79 -19.40 -29.70
CA GLU A 152 -27.44 -20.13 -30.75
C GLU A 152 -26.93 -21.58 -30.76
N PRO A 153 -27.78 -22.60 -30.62
CA PRO A 153 -27.35 -23.99 -30.63
C PRO A 153 -26.77 -24.38 -31.99
N LEU A 154 -25.49 -24.79 -31.99
CA LEU A 154 -24.82 -25.36 -33.17
C LEU A 154 -25.10 -26.88 -33.32
N GLY A 155 -25.74 -27.47 -32.30
CA GLY A 155 -26.09 -28.87 -32.21
C GLY A 155 -24.96 -29.76 -31.72
N ASN A 156 -25.24 -31.07 -31.81
CA ASN A 156 -24.35 -32.11 -31.31
C ASN A 156 -23.27 -32.43 -32.36
N ARG A 157 -21.98 -32.39 -31.91
CA ARG A 157 -20.83 -32.67 -32.79
C ARG A 157 -20.01 -33.79 -32.21
N ASN A 158 -19.60 -34.75 -33.04
CA ASN A 158 -18.68 -35.81 -32.63
C ASN A 158 -17.26 -35.37 -32.92
N LEU A 159 -16.55 -34.95 -31.85
CA LEU A 159 -15.17 -34.47 -31.91
C LEU A 159 -14.19 -35.60 -31.61
N LYS A 160 -13.18 -35.76 -32.48
CA LYS A 160 -12.17 -36.82 -32.36
C LYS A 160 -11.45 -36.77 -31.02
N GLY A 161 -11.55 -37.83 -30.20
CA GLY A 161 -10.91 -37.90 -28.89
C GLY A 161 -11.67 -37.22 -27.75
N VAL A 162 -12.78 -36.50 -28.04
CA VAL A 162 -13.65 -35.85 -27.05
C VAL A 162 -14.99 -36.59 -26.95
N GLY A 163 -15.46 -37.11 -28.09
CA GLY A 163 -16.79 -37.76 -28.20
C GLY A 163 -17.87 -36.78 -28.63
N LEU A 164 -19.11 -37.11 -28.28
CA LEU A 164 -20.29 -36.34 -28.65
C LEU A 164 -20.50 -35.17 -27.68
N ILE A 165 -20.48 -33.93 -28.20
CA ILE A 165 -20.60 -32.71 -27.39
C ILE A 165 -21.55 -31.71 -28.04
N ASP A 166 -22.44 -31.10 -27.22
CA ASP A 166 -23.29 -30.00 -27.69
C ASP A 166 -22.53 -28.69 -27.69
N LEU A 167 -22.61 -27.95 -28.76
CA LEU A 167 -21.93 -26.70 -28.99
C LEU A 167 -22.92 -25.56 -29.20
N TYR A 168 -22.54 -24.35 -28.81
CA TYR A 168 -23.34 -23.13 -28.95
C TYR A 168 -22.45 -22.00 -29.47
N VAL A 169 -22.93 -21.32 -30.52
CA VAL A 169 -22.32 -20.03 -30.93
C VAL A 169 -22.73 -18.98 -29.91
N VAL A 170 -21.81 -18.14 -29.51
CA VAL A 170 -22.06 -17.04 -28.59
C VAL A 170 -21.76 -15.69 -29.21
N THR A 171 -22.67 -14.72 -28.99
CA THR A 171 -22.52 -13.31 -29.36
C THR A 171 -22.84 -12.45 -28.14
N LEU A 172 -22.22 -11.26 -28.05
CA LEU A 172 -22.57 -10.28 -27.02
C LEU A 172 -23.76 -9.43 -27.51
N ASP A 173 -24.67 -9.10 -26.59
CA ASP A 173 -25.77 -8.16 -26.89
C ASP A 173 -25.21 -6.73 -27.01
N GLU A 174 -25.38 -6.13 -28.20
CA GLU A 174 -24.91 -4.75 -28.46
C GLU A 174 -25.60 -3.68 -27.57
N SER A 175 -26.78 -3.97 -27.00
CA SER A 175 -27.48 -3.05 -26.09
C SER A 175 -26.77 -2.87 -24.76
N THR A 176 -25.91 -3.81 -24.36
CA THR A 176 -25.08 -3.75 -23.14
C THR A 176 -23.67 -3.23 -23.41
N ALA A 177 -23.19 -3.31 -24.64
CA ALA A 177 -21.86 -2.81 -25.02
C ALA A 177 -21.79 -1.27 -25.03
N ALA A 178 -22.91 -0.58 -25.40
CA ALA A 178 -22.98 0.89 -25.40
C ALA A 178 -23.24 1.50 -24.02
N THR A 179 -23.81 0.73 -23.07
CA THR A 179 -23.99 1.16 -21.68
C THR A 179 -22.74 0.91 -20.84
N ASP A 180 -21.89 -0.07 -21.23
CA ASP A 180 -20.64 -0.34 -20.52
C ASP A 180 -19.53 0.67 -20.86
N GLU A 181 -19.47 1.23 -22.07
CA GLU A 181 -18.47 2.24 -22.42
C GLU A 181 -18.76 3.64 -21.87
N THR A 182 -20.04 4.03 -21.69
CA THR A 182 -20.41 5.39 -21.22
C THR A 182 -20.66 5.44 -19.71
N SER A 183 -21.16 4.36 -19.09
CA SER A 183 -21.33 4.26 -17.65
C SER A 183 -20.05 3.80 -16.93
N GLN A 184 -19.13 3.10 -17.62
CA GLN A 184 -17.81 2.76 -17.09
C GLN A 184 -16.77 3.87 -17.32
N SER A 185 -17.00 4.83 -18.21
CA SER A 185 -16.15 6.02 -18.31
C SER A 185 -16.46 7.07 -17.23
N GLU A 186 -17.68 7.09 -16.66
CA GLU A 186 -18.02 7.95 -15.52
C GLU A 186 -18.03 7.22 -14.17
N GLN A 187 -17.99 5.88 -14.13
CA GLN A 187 -17.82 5.04 -12.94
C GLN A 187 -16.53 4.20 -12.95
N ARG A 188 -15.64 4.39 -13.88
CA ARG A 188 -14.21 4.22 -13.62
C ARG A 188 -13.72 5.42 -12.77
N LYS A 189 -14.24 5.55 -11.59
CA LYS A 189 -13.33 5.72 -10.46
C LYS A 189 -12.28 4.64 -10.67
N GLU A 190 -11.06 5.05 -10.98
CA GLU A 190 -9.87 4.18 -11.00
C GLU A 190 -10.10 3.11 -9.94
N LYS A 191 -10.19 1.84 -10.35
CA LYS A 191 -10.27 0.75 -9.38
C LYS A 191 -8.96 0.87 -8.64
N ILE A 192 -9.00 1.53 -7.49
CA ILE A 192 -7.82 1.83 -6.69
C ILE A 192 -7.29 0.48 -6.29
N ARG A 193 -6.26 0.02 -6.98
CA ARG A 193 -5.57 -1.21 -6.60
C ARG A 193 -4.94 -0.99 -5.26
N SER A 194 -5.03 -1.98 -4.40
CA SER A 194 -4.55 -1.87 -3.03
C SER A 194 -3.68 -3.07 -2.68
N ILE A 195 -2.56 -2.78 -2.00
CA ILE A 195 -1.60 -3.78 -1.58
C ILE A 195 -1.08 -3.45 -0.18
N ALA A 196 -1.05 -4.44 0.70
CA ALA A 196 -0.34 -4.33 1.96
C ALA A 196 0.96 -5.12 1.91
N VAL A 197 2.05 -4.53 2.38
CA VAL A 197 3.35 -5.19 2.55
C VAL A 197 3.47 -5.63 4.00
N LEU A 198 3.44 -6.93 4.24
CA LEU A 198 3.57 -7.50 5.58
C LEU A 198 5.04 -7.51 6.03
N PRO A 199 5.31 -7.52 7.35
CA PRO A 199 6.66 -7.66 7.86
C PRO A 199 7.25 -9.00 7.43
N PHE A 200 8.45 -8.98 6.83
CA PHE A 200 9.09 -10.22 6.37
C PHE A 200 9.62 -11.04 7.55
N ALA A 201 9.39 -12.35 7.50
CA ALA A 201 9.87 -13.26 8.53
C ALA A 201 11.40 -13.39 8.50
N ASP A 202 12.06 -13.27 9.66
CA ASP A 202 13.48 -13.59 9.80
C ASP A 202 13.68 -15.10 9.96
N LEU A 203 14.22 -15.74 8.93
CA LEU A 203 14.59 -17.15 8.90
C LEU A 203 16.10 -17.39 9.03
N SER A 204 16.86 -16.40 9.49
CA SER A 204 18.28 -16.50 9.77
C SER A 204 18.54 -17.44 10.95
N ALA A 205 19.72 -18.06 11.02
CA ALA A 205 20.03 -19.07 12.03
C ALA A 205 19.96 -18.50 13.47
N GLU A 206 20.41 -17.26 13.67
CA GLU A 206 20.46 -16.60 14.97
C GLU A 206 19.18 -15.82 15.30
N ARG A 207 18.26 -15.63 14.31
CA ARG A 207 17.00 -14.86 14.43
C ARG A 207 17.19 -13.45 15.00
N ASP A 208 18.31 -12.83 14.73
CA ASP A 208 18.69 -11.49 15.20
C ASP A 208 18.60 -10.41 14.12
N GLN A 209 18.12 -10.77 12.91
CA GLN A 209 18.03 -9.91 11.73
C GLN A 209 16.61 -9.33 11.49
N GLU A 210 15.75 -9.36 12.49
CA GLU A 210 14.37 -8.85 12.38
C GLU A 210 14.34 -7.38 11.90
N HIS A 211 15.27 -6.54 12.40
CA HIS A 211 15.40 -5.15 11.97
C HIS A 211 15.74 -5.02 10.48
N PHE A 212 16.50 -5.97 9.93
CA PHE A 212 16.86 -6.00 8.52
C PHE A 212 15.66 -6.46 7.67
N SER A 213 14.97 -7.52 8.11
CA SER A 213 13.77 -8.03 7.44
C SER A 213 12.66 -6.99 7.43
N ASP A 214 12.44 -6.28 8.54
CA ASP A 214 11.51 -5.16 8.65
C ASP A 214 11.86 -4.03 7.71
N GLY A 215 13.14 -3.63 7.69
CA GLY A 215 13.61 -2.54 6.88
C GLY A 215 13.45 -2.81 5.38
N VAL A 216 13.73 -4.04 4.92
CA VAL A 216 13.52 -4.43 3.52
C VAL A 216 12.04 -4.34 3.14
N ALA A 217 11.13 -4.88 3.98
CA ALA A 217 9.70 -4.79 3.75
C ALA A 217 9.21 -3.33 3.73
N GLU A 218 9.73 -2.49 4.64
CA GLU A 218 9.40 -1.07 4.73
C GLU A 218 9.88 -0.27 3.52
N GLU A 219 11.09 -0.53 3.00
CA GLU A 219 11.57 0.12 1.76
C GLU A 219 10.72 -0.26 0.54
N ILE A 220 10.30 -1.53 0.43
CA ILE A 220 9.36 -1.96 -0.61
C ILE A 220 8.01 -1.26 -0.45
N LEU A 221 7.48 -1.19 0.79
CA LEU A 221 6.24 -0.46 1.10
C LEU A 221 6.34 1.00 0.67
N ASN A 222 7.44 1.68 1.03
CA ASN A 222 7.68 3.08 0.67
C ASN A 222 7.77 3.28 -0.84
N ALA A 223 8.44 2.37 -1.56
CA ALA A 223 8.53 2.40 -3.01
C ALA A 223 7.13 2.27 -3.66
N LEU A 224 6.33 1.31 -3.20
CA LEU A 224 4.98 1.07 -3.70
C LEU A 224 4.01 2.22 -3.36
N SER A 225 4.15 2.86 -2.20
CA SER A 225 3.29 3.98 -1.78
C SER A 225 3.45 5.24 -2.65
N GLN A 226 4.55 5.35 -3.41
CA GLN A 226 4.80 6.46 -4.32
C GLN A 226 4.13 6.29 -5.70
N ILE A 227 3.51 5.13 -5.95
CA ILE A 227 2.90 4.81 -7.23
C ILE A 227 1.47 5.34 -7.29
N ARG A 228 1.17 6.13 -8.31
CA ARG A 228 -0.17 6.69 -8.52
C ARG A 228 -1.19 5.59 -8.80
N GLY A 229 -2.34 5.66 -8.14
CA GLY A 229 -3.41 4.67 -8.31
C GLY A 229 -3.19 3.35 -7.54
N LEU A 230 -2.12 3.26 -6.74
CA LEU A 230 -1.90 2.14 -5.81
C LEU A 230 -2.12 2.62 -4.37
N HIS A 231 -3.08 2.01 -3.69
CA HIS A 231 -3.33 2.27 -2.27
C HIS A 231 -2.49 1.32 -1.40
N VAL A 232 -1.65 1.89 -0.55
CA VAL A 232 -0.78 1.13 0.35
C VAL A 232 -1.05 1.57 1.80
N PRO A 233 -1.56 0.69 2.68
CA PRO A 233 -1.78 1.03 4.09
C PRO A 233 -0.49 1.40 4.80
N ALA A 234 -0.63 2.15 5.90
CA ALA A 234 0.51 2.58 6.71
C ALA A 234 1.31 1.37 7.23
N ARG A 235 2.61 1.62 7.43
CA ARG A 235 3.52 0.62 8.02
C ARG A 235 2.97 0.06 9.34
N THR A 236 2.47 0.92 10.23
CA THR A 236 1.92 0.51 11.54
C THR A 236 0.78 -0.48 11.39
N SER A 237 -0.13 -0.24 10.44
CA SER A 237 -1.25 -1.13 10.15
C SER A 237 -0.78 -2.48 9.57
N CYS A 238 0.17 -2.46 8.62
CA CYS A 238 0.71 -3.68 8.01
C CYS A 238 1.52 -4.51 9.01
N PHE A 239 2.33 -3.87 9.83
CA PHE A 239 3.27 -4.52 10.75
C PHE A 239 2.61 -5.03 12.05
N ALA A 240 1.36 -4.63 12.32
CA ALA A 240 0.54 -5.22 13.38
C ALA A 240 0.26 -6.72 13.16
N PHE A 241 0.39 -7.22 11.93
CA PHE A 241 0.18 -8.63 11.58
C PHE A 241 1.45 -9.50 11.68
N ARG A 242 2.48 -9.02 12.38
CA ARG A 242 3.61 -9.84 12.73
C ARG A 242 3.18 -11.03 13.57
N GLU A 243 3.53 -12.11 13.65
CA GLU A 243 3.17 -13.23 14.53
C GLU A 243 1.64 -13.51 14.63
N THR A 244 0.87 -13.11 13.61
CA THR A 244 -0.55 -13.42 13.56
C THR A 244 -0.79 -14.86 13.05
N SER A 245 -1.86 -15.47 13.54
CA SER A 245 -2.38 -16.74 13.02
C SER A 245 -3.48 -16.56 11.97
N LEU A 246 -3.79 -15.32 11.61
CA LEU A 246 -4.82 -14.98 10.63
C LEU A 246 -4.39 -15.38 9.21
N ASP A 247 -5.35 -15.81 8.40
CA ASP A 247 -5.07 -16.11 7.00
C ASP A 247 -5.05 -14.82 6.14
N ALA A 248 -4.59 -14.93 4.89
CA ALA A 248 -4.46 -13.80 3.98
C ALA A 248 -5.79 -13.07 3.74
N ARG A 249 -6.93 -13.76 3.77
CA ARG A 249 -8.26 -13.17 3.57
C ARG A 249 -8.67 -12.31 4.76
N GLU A 250 -8.44 -12.82 5.97
CA GLU A 250 -8.72 -12.08 7.20
C GLU A 250 -7.85 -10.85 7.34
N ILE A 251 -6.55 -10.94 6.99
CA ILE A 251 -5.61 -9.81 6.98
C ILE A 251 -6.06 -8.77 5.95
N GLY A 252 -6.35 -9.20 4.70
CA GLY A 252 -6.80 -8.32 3.65
C GLY A 252 -8.10 -7.60 3.98
N GLN A 253 -9.07 -8.28 4.60
CA GLN A 253 -10.31 -7.67 5.06
C GLN A 253 -10.06 -6.60 6.12
N ARG A 254 -9.20 -6.87 7.12
CA ARG A 254 -8.89 -5.91 8.19
C ARG A 254 -8.14 -4.69 7.68
N LEU A 255 -7.21 -4.89 6.74
CA LEU A 255 -6.46 -3.80 6.11
C LEU A 255 -7.26 -3.09 5.00
N GLY A 256 -8.33 -3.71 4.49
CA GLY A 256 -9.12 -3.17 3.39
C GLY A 256 -8.35 -3.18 2.07
N VAL A 257 -7.55 -4.23 1.80
CA VAL A 257 -6.71 -4.35 0.61
C VAL A 257 -7.08 -5.57 -0.23
N GLU A 258 -6.85 -5.48 -1.53
CA GLU A 258 -7.10 -6.56 -2.50
C GLU A 258 -5.94 -7.56 -2.56
N THR A 259 -4.71 -7.13 -2.25
CA THR A 259 -3.51 -7.98 -2.34
C THR A 259 -2.59 -7.81 -1.13
N LEU A 260 -1.85 -8.87 -0.83
CA LEU A 260 -0.84 -8.88 0.23
C LEU A 260 0.50 -9.31 -0.36
N LEU A 261 1.55 -8.56 -0.05
CA LEU A 261 2.94 -8.97 -0.26
C LEU A 261 3.47 -9.50 1.06
N ASP A 262 3.80 -10.77 1.08
CA ASP A 262 4.40 -11.48 2.21
C ASP A 262 5.78 -12.03 1.82
N GLY A 263 6.65 -12.24 2.80
CA GLY A 263 7.97 -12.75 2.50
C GLY A 263 8.78 -13.20 3.70
N SER A 264 9.96 -13.73 3.40
CA SER A 264 10.94 -14.13 4.41
C SER A 264 12.36 -13.81 3.95
N ILE A 265 13.22 -13.52 4.92
CA ILE A 265 14.63 -13.24 4.70
C ILE A 265 15.47 -14.23 5.50
N ARG A 266 16.52 -14.75 4.84
CA ARG A 266 17.56 -15.54 5.50
C ARG A 266 18.91 -14.96 5.15
N LYS A 267 19.60 -14.39 6.14
CA LYS A 267 20.97 -13.90 6.02
C LYS A 267 21.95 -14.95 6.50
N SER A 268 23.02 -15.17 5.75
CA SER A 268 24.13 -16.06 6.14
C SER A 268 25.45 -15.48 5.67
N GLY A 269 26.20 -14.86 6.56
CA GLY A 269 27.41 -14.11 6.22
C GLY A 269 27.10 -12.97 5.25
N LYS A 270 27.73 -13.01 4.06
CA LYS A 270 27.53 -12.03 2.98
C LYS A 270 26.38 -12.36 2.01
N ARG A 271 25.73 -13.51 2.17
CA ARG A 271 24.60 -13.91 1.31
C ARG A 271 23.27 -13.64 1.98
N VAL A 272 22.33 -13.17 1.17
CA VAL A 272 20.94 -12.98 1.56
C VAL A 272 20.04 -13.75 0.61
N ARG A 273 19.09 -14.48 1.16
CA ARG A 273 18.00 -15.12 0.43
C ARG A 273 16.70 -14.47 0.86
N ILE A 274 15.99 -13.90 -0.11
CA ILE A 274 14.69 -13.28 0.07
C ILE A 274 13.69 -14.11 -0.73
N SER A 275 12.63 -14.58 -0.08
CA SER A 275 11.49 -15.22 -0.74
C SER A 275 10.30 -14.32 -0.54
N VAL A 276 9.61 -13.97 -1.61
CA VAL A 276 8.44 -13.11 -1.60
C VAL A 276 7.30 -13.75 -2.36
N GLN A 277 6.08 -13.45 -1.94
CA GLN A 277 4.87 -13.88 -2.62
C GLN A 277 3.82 -12.77 -2.58
N LEU A 278 3.10 -12.62 -3.68
CA LEU A 278 1.92 -11.78 -3.80
C LEU A 278 0.69 -12.67 -3.74
N VAL A 279 -0.23 -12.34 -2.85
CA VAL A 279 -1.42 -13.16 -2.56
C VAL A 279 -2.67 -12.30 -2.79
N ASP A 280 -3.67 -12.86 -3.48
CA ASP A 280 -5.01 -12.29 -3.57
C ASP A 280 -5.71 -12.44 -2.22
N ALA A 281 -6.03 -11.30 -1.60
CA ALA A 281 -6.64 -11.25 -0.28
C ALA A 281 -8.12 -11.69 -0.29
N SER A 282 -8.78 -11.79 -1.45
CA SER A 282 -10.17 -12.23 -1.53
C SER A 282 -10.34 -13.74 -1.40
N ASN A 283 -9.35 -14.50 -1.89
CA ASN A 283 -9.42 -15.95 -1.99
C ASN A 283 -8.21 -16.68 -1.40
N GLY A 284 -7.13 -15.97 -1.06
CA GLY A 284 -5.90 -16.52 -0.49
C GLY A 284 -4.99 -17.20 -1.51
N TYR A 285 -5.27 -17.09 -2.82
CA TYR A 285 -4.41 -17.67 -3.84
C TYR A 285 -3.19 -16.81 -4.12
N GLN A 286 -2.05 -17.49 -4.36
CA GLN A 286 -0.82 -16.84 -4.76
C GLN A 286 -0.90 -16.36 -6.21
N LEU A 287 -0.71 -15.05 -6.41
CA LEU A 287 -0.68 -14.43 -7.73
C LEU A 287 0.70 -14.50 -8.35
N TRP A 288 1.73 -14.33 -7.53
CA TRP A 288 3.13 -14.35 -7.94
C TRP A 288 4.01 -14.78 -6.76
N SER A 289 5.14 -15.42 -7.05
CA SER A 289 6.22 -15.60 -6.07
C SER A 289 7.57 -15.69 -6.74
N GLU A 290 8.58 -15.19 -6.03
CA GLU A 290 9.95 -15.22 -6.50
C GLU A 290 10.93 -15.38 -5.34
N ARG A 291 12.12 -15.90 -5.67
CA ARG A 291 13.19 -16.11 -4.70
C ARG A 291 14.49 -15.52 -5.22
N PHE A 292 15.01 -14.57 -4.48
CA PHE A 292 16.27 -13.89 -4.73
C PHE A 292 17.36 -14.51 -3.85
N ASP A 293 18.45 -14.98 -4.43
CA ASP A 293 19.62 -15.51 -3.73
C ASP A 293 20.85 -14.76 -4.28
N ARG A 294 21.29 -13.72 -3.56
CA ARG A 294 22.29 -12.74 -3.99
C ARG A 294 23.28 -12.45 -2.86
N GLU A 295 24.30 -11.66 -3.16
CA GLU A 295 25.13 -11.02 -2.13
C GLU A 295 24.36 -9.89 -1.45
N ILE A 296 24.66 -9.61 -0.18
CA ILE A 296 23.94 -8.60 0.61
C ILE A 296 24.16 -7.18 0.03
N GLU A 297 25.27 -6.97 -0.68
CA GLU A 297 25.58 -5.72 -1.38
C GLU A 297 24.56 -5.41 -2.50
N ASP A 298 23.85 -6.42 -3.01
CA ASP A 298 22.82 -6.27 -4.04
C ASP A 298 21.42 -5.97 -3.46
N ILE A 299 21.29 -5.77 -2.14
CA ILE A 299 19.97 -5.64 -1.46
C ILE A 299 19.09 -4.55 -2.07
N PHE A 300 19.66 -3.43 -2.47
CA PHE A 300 18.93 -2.33 -3.07
C PHE A 300 18.37 -2.70 -4.45
N ALA A 301 19.18 -3.40 -5.27
CA ALA A 301 18.73 -3.90 -6.57
C ALA A 301 17.60 -4.93 -6.41
N ILE A 302 17.67 -5.77 -5.36
CA ILE A 302 16.61 -6.76 -5.05
C ILE A 302 15.32 -6.05 -4.65
N GLN A 303 15.38 -5.02 -3.80
CA GLN A 303 14.20 -4.25 -3.39
C GLN A 303 13.49 -3.61 -4.59
N ASP A 304 14.26 -3.00 -5.50
CA ASP A 304 13.74 -2.41 -6.74
C ASP A 304 13.15 -3.49 -7.66
N GLU A 305 13.80 -4.65 -7.79
CA GLU A 305 13.34 -5.78 -8.59
C GLU A 305 12.01 -6.33 -8.04
N ILE A 306 11.90 -6.51 -6.72
CA ILE A 306 10.66 -6.94 -6.07
C ILE A 306 9.52 -5.94 -6.35
N ALA A 307 9.75 -4.64 -6.13
CA ALA A 307 8.73 -3.64 -6.32
C ALA A 307 8.24 -3.60 -7.78
N ARG A 308 9.14 -3.71 -8.76
CA ARG A 308 8.77 -3.79 -10.19
C ARG A 308 7.97 -5.04 -10.52
N SER A 309 8.41 -6.20 -10.07
CA SER A 309 7.69 -7.48 -10.29
C SER A 309 6.30 -7.46 -9.69
N VAL A 310 6.12 -6.81 -8.53
CA VAL A 310 4.80 -6.60 -7.92
C VAL A 310 3.94 -5.70 -8.81
N LEU A 311 4.47 -4.57 -9.30
CA LEU A 311 3.71 -3.65 -10.16
C LEU A 311 3.33 -4.30 -11.49
N GLU A 312 4.23 -5.05 -12.10
CA GLU A 312 3.96 -5.83 -13.31
C GLU A 312 2.86 -6.87 -13.06
N SER A 313 2.91 -7.59 -11.93
CA SER A 313 1.90 -8.56 -11.53
C SER A 313 0.52 -7.93 -11.28
N LEU A 314 0.50 -6.68 -10.82
CA LEU A 314 -0.72 -5.87 -10.66
C LEU A 314 -1.15 -5.18 -11.97
N GLY A 315 -0.38 -5.31 -13.08
CA GLY A 315 -0.63 -4.65 -14.36
C GLY A 315 -0.57 -3.12 -14.28
N LEU A 316 0.30 -2.59 -13.43
CA LEU A 316 0.59 -1.17 -13.31
C LEU A 316 1.89 -0.85 -14.06
N ALA A 317 1.83 0.13 -14.97
CA ALA A 317 2.99 0.61 -15.69
C ALA A 317 3.61 1.80 -14.94
N LEU A 318 4.94 1.78 -14.78
CA LEU A 318 5.68 2.90 -14.23
C LEU A 318 5.76 4.05 -15.24
N SER A 319 5.56 5.28 -14.80
CA SER A 319 5.91 6.46 -15.57
C SER A 319 7.43 6.67 -15.56
N GLU A 320 7.99 7.41 -16.55
CA GLU A 320 9.42 7.74 -16.59
C GLU A 320 9.93 8.38 -15.27
N ARG A 321 9.08 9.17 -14.61
CA ARG A 321 9.40 9.83 -13.34
C ARG A 321 9.45 8.83 -12.17
N GLU A 322 8.59 7.83 -12.18
CA GLU A 322 8.58 6.74 -11.19
C GLU A 322 9.74 5.80 -11.40
N GLU A 323 10.06 5.41 -12.65
CA GLU A 323 11.26 4.62 -12.98
C GLU A 323 12.56 5.25 -12.48
N PHE A 324 12.69 6.58 -12.60
CA PHE A 324 13.88 7.28 -12.14
C PHE A 324 14.08 7.23 -10.62
N ARG A 325 13.01 7.08 -9.83
CA ARG A 325 13.05 6.97 -8.37
C ARG A 325 13.58 5.62 -7.90
N PHE A 326 13.30 4.54 -8.63
CA PHE A 326 13.79 3.19 -8.34
C PHE A 326 15.31 3.00 -8.56
N VAL A 327 15.98 3.88 -9.28
CA VAL A 327 17.37 3.66 -9.78
C VAL A 327 18.48 4.12 -8.82
N ARG A 328 18.17 4.76 -7.67
CA ARG A 328 19.22 5.33 -6.80
C ARG A 328 19.20 4.78 -5.39
N PRO A 329 20.09 3.83 -5.05
CA PRO A 329 20.26 3.39 -3.67
C PRO A 329 20.69 4.58 -2.77
N SER A 330 20.12 4.64 -1.56
CA SER A 330 20.39 5.70 -0.58
C SER A 330 21.81 5.65 -0.03
N THR A 331 22.45 4.47 -0.04
CA THR A 331 23.84 4.20 0.32
C THR A 331 24.33 2.94 -0.40
N ARG A 332 25.63 2.74 -0.50
CA ARG A 332 26.24 1.46 -0.92
C ARG A 332 26.91 0.72 0.23
N ASN A 333 26.91 1.29 1.42
CA ASN A 333 27.54 0.70 2.60
C ASN A 333 26.50 -0.07 3.42
N ILE A 334 26.59 -1.39 3.41
CA ILE A 334 25.63 -2.27 4.10
C ILE A 334 25.65 -2.06 5.62
N GLU A 335 26.79 -1.82 6.23
CA GLU A 335 26.87 -1.59 7.68
C GLU A 335 26.18 -0.27 8.08
N ALA A 336 26.35 0.78 7.26
CA ALA A 336 25.64 2.04 7.43
C ALA A 336 24.13 1.84 7.26
N TYR A 337 23.73 1.05 6.26
CA TYR A 337 22.33 0.73 6.00
C TYR A 337 21.70 -0.06 7.15
N GLU A 338 22.35 -1.09 7.67
CA GLU A 338 21.87 -1.83 8.84
C GLU A 338 21.71 -0.95 10.08
N ALA A 339 22.66 -0.05 10.33
CA ALA A 339 22.56 0.93 11.42
C ALA A 339 21.36 1.87 11.22
N TYR A 340 21.15 2.35 10.00
CA TYR A 340 20.01 3.16 9.61
C TYR A 340 18.67 2.45 9.85
N LEU A 341 18.54 1.18 9.41
CA LEU A 341 17.32 0.39 9.61
C LEU A 341 17.01 0.14 11.08
N ARG A 342 18.05 -0.12 11.90
CA ARG A 342 17.90 -0.20 13.37
C ARG A 342 17.42 1.14 13.95
N GLY A 343 17.98 2.24 13.49
CA GLY A 343 17.56 3.58 13.86
C GLY A 343 16.08 3.82 13.54
N ARG A 344 15.63 3.48 12.34
CA ARG A 344 14.22 3.59 11.93
C ARG A 344 13.29 2.75 12.80
N LYS A 345 13.60 1.46 13.01
CA LYS A 345 12.82 0.59 13.88
C LYS A 345 12.65 1.15 15.29
N LEU A 346 13.71 1.71 15.86
CA LEU A 346 13.69 2.34 17.19
C LEU A 346 12.90 3.65 17.17
N TYR A 347 13.05 4.47 16.13
CA TYR A 347 12.36 5.74 15.97
C TYR A 347 10.83 5.57 15.92
N HIS A 348 10.35 4.56 15.21
CA HIS A 348 8.91 4.25 15.11
C HIS A 348 8.24 3.88 16.44
N LYS A 349 8.98 3.42 17.43
CA LYS A 349 8.42 3.20 18.78
C LYS A 349 8.06 4.49 19.51
N TRP A 350 8.61 5.59 19.08
CA TRP A 350 8.36 6.98 19.48
C TRP A 350 8.27 7.21 21.01
N THR A 351 9.07 6.52 21.79
CA THR A 351 9.33 6.82 23.21
C THR A 351 10.64 7.58 23.34
N ARG A 352 10.79 8.40 24.40
CA ARG A 352 12.03 9.17 24.61
C ARG A 352 13.27 8.26 24.58
N GLN A 353 13.20 7.12 25.24
CA GLN A 353 14.32 6.16 25.27
C GLN A 353 14.61 5.55 23.90
N SER A 354 13.57 5.17 23.14
CA SER A 354 13.76 4.57 21.83
C SER A 354 14.30 5.57 20.81
N VAL A 355 13.88 6.85 20.88
CA VAL A 355 14.40 7.92 20.02
C VAL A 355 15.87 8.23 20.36
N GLU A 356 16.26 8.19 21.65
CA GLU A 356 17.67 8.32 22.04
C GLU A 356 18.54 7.18 21.48
N PHE A 357 18.05 5.95 21.51
CA PHE A 357 18.75 4.84 20.84
C PHE A 357 18.74 4.96 19.32
N ALA A 358 17.65 5.46 18.73
CA ALA A 358 17.59 5.75 17.29
C ALA A 358 18.64 6.77 16.87
N ARG A 359 18.84 7.84 17.68
CA ARG A 359 19.89 8.84 17.47
C ARG A 359 21.26 8.18 17.36
N GLN A 360 21.60 7.30 18.33
CA GLN A 360 22.90 6.60 18.34
C GLN A 360 23.08 5.74 17.07
N MET A 361 22.02 5.11 16.60
CA MET A 361 22.07 4.28 15.39
C MET A 361 22.24 5.14 14.12
N PHE A 362 21.53 6.26 14.01
CA PHE A 362 21.74 7.20 12.91
C PHE A 362 23.11 7.87 12.95
N GLU A 363 23.62 8.26 14.13
CA GLU A 363 24.99 8.75 14.28
C GLU A 363 26.03 7.73 13.82
N ARG A 364 25.82 6.43 14.14
CA ARG A 364 26.66 5.36 13.64
C ARG A 364 26.57 5.25 12.13
N ALA A 365 25.36 5.32 11.54
CA ALA A 365 25.16 5.24 10.09
C ALA A 365 25.91 6.35 9.35
N VAL A 366 25.78 7.62 9.78
CA VAL A 366 26.46 8.77 9.15
C VAL A 366 27.96 8.79 9.42
N LYS A 367 28.43 8.17 10.50
CA LYS A 367 29.86 7.99 10.77
C LYS A 367 30.51 6.97 9.83
N ILE A 368 29.79 5.90 9.48
CA ILE A 368 30.25 4.86 8.56
C ILE A 368 30.15 5.34 7.12
N ASP A 369 29.04 5.99 6.75
CA ASP A 369 28.81 6.57 5.44
C ASP A 369 28.34 8.03 5.58
N PRO A 370 29.27 9.00 5.53
CA PRO A 370 28.93 10.43 5.63
C PRO A 370 28.05 10.96 4.48
N ASP A 371 27.99 10.25 3.34
CA ASP A 371 27.19 10.63 2.18
C ASP A 371 25.75 10.06 2.23
N PHE A 372 25.39 9.38 3.31
CA PHE A 372 24.07 8.78 3.49
C PHE A 372 23.01 9.81 3.89
N ALA A 373 22.41 10.51 2.92
CA ALA A 373 21.46 11.60 3.14
C ALA A 373 20.24 11.19 3.99
N ALA A 374 19.66 9.99 3.80
CA ALA A 374 18.50 9.53 4.57
C ALA A 374 18.83 9.33 6.05
N ALA A 375 20.05 8.87 6.38
CA ALA A 375 20.49 8.75 7.76
C ALA A 375 20.66 10.14 8.43
N TRP A 376 21.14 11.13 7.70
CA TRP A 376 21.20 12.52 8.18
C TRP A 376 19.81 13.12 8.41
N ALA A 377 18.82 12.85 7.52
CA ALA A 377 17.43 13.27 7.73
C ALA A 377 16.80 12.59 8.95
N GLY A 378 17.01 11.27 9.13
CA GLY A 378 16.59 10.54 10.32
C GLY A 378 17.20 11.09 11.61
N LEU A 379 18.49 11.45 11.56
CA LEU A 379 19.20 12.07 12.69
C LEU A 379 18.61 13.45 13.02
N ALA A 380 18.28 14.27 12.02
CA ALA A 380 17.64 15.57 12.23
C ALA A 380 16.29 15.41 12.95
N ASN A 381 15.45 14.46 12.50
CA ASN A 381 14.15 14.20 13.11
C ASN A 381 14.28 13.75 14.58
N THR A 382 15.26 12.88 14.88
CA THR A 382 15.50 12.45 16.27
C THR A 382 15.91 13.61 17.19
N TYR A 383 16.73 14.53 16.71
CA TYR A 383 17.09 15.72 17.48
C TYR A 383 15.92 16.68 17.71
N VAL A 384 15.03 16.84 16.73
CA VAL A 384 13.80 17.65 16.91
C VAL A 384 12.93 17.06 18.01
N ASP A 385 12.72 15.73 18.02
CA ASP A 385 11.88 15.10 19.04
C ASP A 385 12.54 15.13 20.41
N LEU A 386 13.86 14.92 20.51
CA LEU A 386 14.60 15.09 21.76
C LEU A 386 14.49 16.51 22.29
N PHE A 387 14.58 17.53 21.43
CA PHE A 387 14.35 18.91 21.83
C PHE A 387 12.92 19.13 22.34
N ARG A 388 11.91 18.53 21.72
CA ARG A 388 10.51 18.62 22.19
C ARG A 388 10.35 18.10 23.61
N TRP A 389 11.03 17.03 23.97
CA TRP A 389 10.97 16.44 25.32
C TRP A 389 11.88 17.11 26.35
N GLY A 390 13.07 17.55 25.95
CA GLY A 390 14.11 18.01 26.88
C GLY A 390 14.43 19.50 26.83
N ARG A 391 13.96 20.23 25.81
CA ARG A 391 14.26 21.65 25.57
C ARG A 391 15.75 21.99 25.56
N ASN A 392 16.63 21.01 25.25
CA ASN A 392 18.07 21.26 25.18
C ASN A 392 18.42 22.02 23.89
N PRO A 393 18.97 23.26 23.95
CA PRO A 393 19.30 24.05 22.76
C PRO A 393 20.30 23.35 21.83
N GLN A 394 21.18 22.50 22.35
CA GLN A 394 22.15 21.76 21.54
C GLN A 394 21.48 20.78 20.58
N ASP A 395 20.32 20.18 20.95
CA ASP A 395 19.57 19.31 20.08
C ASP A 395 18.98 20.10 18.90
N LEU A 396 18.54 21.33 19.15
CA LEU A 396 18.01 22.19 18.09
C LEU A 396 19.08 22.56 17.05
N GLU A 397 20.28 22.94 17.51
CA GLU A 397 21.41 23.21 16.61
C GLU A 397 21.85 21.95 15.84
N ALA A 398 21.82 20.78 16.52
CA ALA A 398 22.17 19.53 15.89
C ALA A 398 21.14 19.13 14.82
N ALA A 399 19.84 19.31 15.09
CA ALA A 399 18.78 19.07 14.12
C ALA A 399 18.97 19.93 12.85
N GLN A 400 19.28 21.22 13.01
CA GLN A 400 19.52 22.11 11.90
C GLN A 400 20.74 21.65 11.07
N ARG A 401 21.88 21.43 11.72
CA ARG A 401 23.09 20.95 11.01
C ARG A 401 22.86 19.65 10.25
N ALA A 402 22.14 18.70 10.86
CA ALA A 402 21.88 17.41 10.23
C ALA A 402 20.95 17.55 9.01
N SER A 403 19.88 18.36 9.11
CA SER A 403 18.95 18.59 7.99
C SER A 403 19.62 19.35 6.83
N GLU A 404 20.42 20.38 7.13
CA GLU A 404 21.20 21.11 6.11
C GLU A 404 22.21 20.19 5.40
N HIS A 405 22.84 19.27 6.15
CA HIS A 405 23.74 18.29 5.56
C HIS A 405 23.01 17.29 4.65
N ALA A 406 21.86 16.79 5.09
CA ALA A 406 21.02 15.93 4.26
C ALA A 406 20.63 16.60 2.93
N LEU A 407 20.22 17.88 2.96
CA LEU A 407 19.88 18.67 1.78
C LEU A 407 21.09 18.94 0.87
N LYS A 408 22.28 19.16 1.46
CA LYS A 408 23.52 19.32 0.68
C LYS A 408 23.86 18.06 -0.12
N LEU A 409 23.66 16.89 0.49
CA LEU A 409 23.91 15.59 -0.17
C LEU A 409 22.87 15.26 -1.23
N LYS A 410 21.57 15.53 -0.94
CA LYS A 410 20.47 15.19 -1.83
C LYS A 410 19.46 16.36 -1.91
N PRO A 411 19.75 17.40 -2.75
CA PRO A 411 18.94 18.62 -2.82
C PRO A 411 17.49 18.43 -3.28
N LYS A 412 17.18 17.27 -3.87
CA LYS A 412 15.84 16.88 -4.36
C LYS A 412 15.21 15.77 -3.49
N SER A 413 15.60 15.63 -2.22
CA SER A 413 14.97 14.68 -1.32
C SER A 413 13.79 15.33 -0.60
N ALA A 414 12.58 14.79 -0.84
CA ALA A 414 11.38 15.21 -0.14
C ALA A 414 11.53 15.03 1.39
N GLU A 415 12.11 13.91 1.83
CA GLU A 415 12.35 13.62 3.24
C GLU A 415 13.34 14.61 3.87
N ALA A 416 14.42 14.97 3.16
CA ALA A 416 15.40 15.94 3.66
C ALA A 416 14.79 17.35 3.77
N HIS A 417 13.97 17.77 2.80
CA HIS A 417 13.20 19.01 2.88
C HIS A 417 12.18 18.98 4.02
N THR A 418 11.50 17.85 4.24
CA THR A 418 10.57 17.67 5.37
C THR A 418 11.29 17.83 6.71
N SER A 419 12.44 17.18 6.88
CA SER A 419 13.26 17.29 8.10
C SER A 419 13.76 18.72 8.33
N ALA A 420 14.17 19.43 7.28
CA ALA A 420 14.57 20.84 7.38
C ALA A 420 13.38 21.72 7.77
N GLY A 421 12.20 21.51 7.15
CA GLY A 421 10.97 22.21 7.52
C GLY A 421 10.61 22.00 8.99
N GLN A 422 10.73 20.78 9.49
CA GLN A 422 10.48 20.46 10.89
C GLN A 422 11.48 21.16 11.84
N ALA A 423 12.78 21.14 11.50
CA ALA A 423 13.81 21.83 12.28
C ALA A 423 13.62 23.35 12.32
N LEU A 424 13.14 23.96 11.22
CA LEU A 424 12.82 25.37 11.15
C LEU A 424 11.53 25.71 11.92
N ALA A 425 10.49 24.87 11.83
CA ALA A 425 9.23 25.07 12.54
C ALA A 425 9.44 25.07 14.06
N ILE A 426 10.23 24.14 14.61
CA ILE A 426 10.52 24.10 16.06
C ILE A 426 11.29 25.35 16.52
N GLN A 427 12.03 26.02 15.62
CA GLN A 427 12.69 27.32 15.86
C GLN A 427 11.74 28.51 15.69
N ARG A 428 10.43 28.27 15.40
CA ARG A 428 9.41 29.26 15.08
C ARG A 428 9.69 30.07 13.80
N ARG A 429 10.57 29.59 12.92
CA ARG A 429 10.88 30.17 11.61
C ARG A 429 9.87 29.67 10.58
N PHE A 430 8.58 29.95 10.83
CA PHE A 430 7.46 29.34 10.11
C PHE A 430 7.44 29.65 8.61
N ALA A 431 7.84 30.84 8.17
CA ALA A 431 7.89 31.18 6.74
C ALA A 431 8.94 30.35 5.98
N GLU A 432 10.09 30.12 6.59
CA GLU A 432 11.15 29.30 6.00
C GLU A 432 10.80 27.82 6.07
N ALA A 433 10.16 27.39 7.16
CA ALA A 433 9.61 26.04 7.29
C ALA A 433 8.57 25.75 6.18
N ALA A 434 7.65 26.69 5.93
CA ALA A 434 6.67 26.57 4.87
C ALA A 434 7.34 26.35 3.50
N THR A 435 8.37 27.15 3.18
CA THR A 435 9.13 27.00 1.92
C THR A 435 9.79 25.64 1.81
N ALA A 436 10.34 25.10 2.91
CA ALA A 436 10.95 23.79 2.91
C ALA A 436 9.91 22.67 2.69
N PHE A 437 8.77 22.73 3.37
CA PHE A 437 7.67 21.77 3.17
C PHE A 437 7.07 21.85 1.77
N GLU A 438 6.90 23.03 1.19
CA GLU A 438 6.42 23.19 -0.17
C GLU A 438 7.37 22.53 -1.19
N ARG A 439 8.68 22.68 -1.02
CA ARG A 439 9.66 21.96 -1.83
C ARG A 439 9.60 20.45 -1.63
N ALA A 440 9.38 19.97 -0.40
CA ALA A 440 9.16 18.54 -0.16
C ALA A 440 7.99 18.01 -0.98
N LEU A 441 6.88 18.74 -0.99
CA LEU A 441 5.65 18.38 -1.72
C LEU A 441 5.74 18.56 -3.25
N GLU A 442 6.63 19.44 -3.74
CA GLU A 442 6.98 19.52 -5.16
C GLU A 442 7.74 18.27 -5.63
N GLU A 443 8.65 17.77 -4.80
CA GLU A 443 9.43 16.56 -5.10
C GLU A 443 8.59 15.27 -4.89
N ASP A 444 7.77 15.20 -3.83
CA ASP A 444 6.85 14.12 -3.56
C ASP A 444 5.48 14.60 -3.07
N PRO A 445 4.50 14.73 -3.99
CA PRO A 445 3.14 15.17 -3.65
C PRO A 445 2.34 14.15 -2.81
N THR A 446 2.85 12.95 -2.59
CA THR A 446 2.19 11.87 -1.83
C THR A 446 2.77 11.69 -0.42
N LEU A 447 3.82 12.45 -0.07
CA LEU A 447 4.51 12.30 1.22
C LEU A 447 3.63 12.80 2.37
N PHE A 448 3.03 11.86 3.10
CA PHE A 448 2.17 12.12 4.24
C PHE A 448 2.84 13.00 5.31
N GLU A 449 4.08 12.67 5.70
CA GLU A 449 4.82 13.36 6.74
C GLU A 449 5.02 14.85 6.43
N ALA A 450 5.17 15.20 5.16
CA ALA A 450 5.30 16.60 4.74
C ALA A 450 3.99 17.36 4.97
N TYR A 451 2.83 16.82 4.59
CA TYR A 451 1.54 17.43 4.85
C TYR A 451 1.24 17.55 6.34
N TYR A 452 1.44 16.47 7.09
CA TYR A 452 1.19 16.40 8.52
C TYR A 452 2.01 17.41 9.31
N LEU A 453 3.33 17.46 9.08
CA LEU A 453 4.25 18.36 9.79
C LEU A 453 4.07 19.81 9.35
N TYR A 454 3.76 20.05 8.08
CA TYR A 454 3.41 21.37 7.58
C TYR A 454 2.10 21.88 8.21
N GLY A 455 1.07 21.04 8.29
CA GLY A 455 -0.18 21.34 8.97
C GLY A 455 0.04 21.75 10.42
N ARG A 456 0.88 21.02 11.15
CA ARG A 456 1.27 21.36 12.52
C ARG A 456 1.99 22.71 12.61
N ALA A 457 2.95 22.96 11.72
CA ALA A 457 3.68 24.24 11.71
C ALA A 457 2.75 25.42 11.41
N MET A 458 1.79 25.27 10.52
CA MET A 458 0.80 26.31 10.23
C MET A 458 -0.16 26.51 11.40
N PHE A 459 -0.60 25.44 12.05
CA PHE A 459 -1.39 25.54 13.27
C PHE A 459 -0.65 26.31 14.38
N GLU A 460 0.60 25.95 14.64
CA GLU A 460 1.45 26.64 15.64
C GLU A 460 1.76 28.11 15.29
N SER A 461 1.73 28.48 14.00
CA SER A 461 1.93 29.86 13.55
C SER A 461 0.67 30.72 13.60
N GLY A 462 -0.51 30.10 13.80
CA GLY A 462 -1.81 30.78 13.74
C GLY A 462 -2.45 30.83 12.34
N GLU A 463 -1.82 30.21 11.32
CA GLU A 463 -2.37 30.07 9.97
C GLU A 463 -3.38 28.89 9.92
N ILE A 464 -4.45 29.00 10.72
CA ILE A 464 -5.35 27.90 11.06
C ILE A 464 -6.08 27.35 9.84
N GLU A 465 -6.54 28.20 8.92
CA GLU A 465 -7.22 27.76 7.70
C GLU A 465 -6.30 26.92 6.80
N LYS A 466 -5.02 27.31 6.68
CA LYS A 466 -4.01 26.53 5.94
C LYS A 466 -3.72 25.21 6.63
N ALA A 467 -3.72 25.18 7.96
CA ALA A 467 -3.54 23.95 8.73
C ALA A 467 -4.67 22.94 8.45
N VAL A 468 -5.94 23.36 8.43
CA VAL A 468 -7.10 22.51 8.09
C VAL A 468 -6.90 21.87 6.72
N GLN A 469 -6.54 22.66 5.69
CA GLN A 469 -6.32 22.15 4.33
C GLN A 469 -5.17 21.14 4.25
N LEU A 470 -4.11 21.37 5.00
CA LEU A 470 -2.93 20.48 5.03
C LEU A 470 -3.23 19.18 5.74
N PHE A 471 -3.98 19.18 6.86
CA PHE A 471 -4.41 17.96 7.53
C PHE A 471 -5.38 17.16 6.65
N GLU A 472 -6.29 17.80 5.91
CA GLU A 472 -7.15 17.13 4.95
C GLU A 472 -6.34 16.44 3.82
N LYS A 473 -5.29 17.09 3.33
CA LYS A 473 -4.38 16.48 2.35
C LYS A 473 -3.56 15.33 2.95
N ALA A 474 -3.15 15.44 4.22
CA ALA A 474 -2.49 14.35 4.94
C ALA A 474 -3.41 13.11 5.04
N GLU A 475 -4.68 13.32 5.41
CA GLU A 475 -5.70 12.26 5.44
C GLU A 475 -5.94 11.63 4.06
N GLY A 476 -5.86 12.42 2.98
CA GLY A 476 -5.94 11.92 1.61
C GLY A 476 -4.71 11.12 1.18
N ALA A 477 -3.52 11.53 1.63
CA ALA A 477 -2.27 10.82 1.36
C ALA A 477 -2.16 9.49 2.13
N ARG A 478 -2.75 9.43 3.34
CA ARG A 478 -2.78 8.23 4.19
C ARG A 478 -4.19 8.06 4.81
N PRO A 479 -5.09 7.33 4.13
CA PRO A 479 -6.48 7.19 4.58
C PRO A 479 -6.68 6.50 5.94
N ASP A 480 -5.74 5.67 6.37
CA ASP A 480 -5.74 4.99 7.67
C ASP A 480 -5.02 5.80 8.78
N ASP A 481 -4.60 7.02 8.49
CA ASP A 481 -4.00 7.92 9.48
C ASP A 481 -5.00 8.31 10.55
N TYR A 482 -4.60 8.14 11.81
CA TYR A 482 -5.40 8.50 12.98
C TYR A 482 -4.89 9.75 13.70
N GLU A 483 -3.78 10.35 13.26
CA GLU A 483 -3.16 11.50 13.92
C GLU A 483 -3.60 12.85 13.36
N SER A 484 -3.84 12.95 12.04
CA SER A 484 -4.26 14.20 11.40
C SER A 484 -5.70 14.60 11.71
N PRO A 485 -6.71 13.68 11.73
CA PRO A 485 -8.10 14.07 11.96
C PRO A 485 -8.36 14.77 13.30
N PRO A 486 -7.77 14.36 14.44
CA PRO A 486 -7.91 15.11 15.70
C PRO A 486 -7.38 16.53 15.62
N LEU A 487 -6.24 16.74 14.95
CA LEU A 487 -5.63 18.06 14.78
C LEU A 487 -6.46 18.93 13.84
N ARG A 488 -7.02 18.34 12.77
CA ARG A 488 -7.96 19.05 11.90
C ARG A 488 -9.21 19.47 12.66
N ALA A 489 -9.76 18.60 13.50
CA ALA A 489 -10.92 18.93 14.34
C ALA A 489 -10.61 20.09 15.28
N GLN A 490 -9.43 20.09 15.91
CA GLN A 490 -8.99 21.19 16.77
C GLN A 490 -8.85 22.50 15.99
N ALA A 491 -8.24 22.48 14.80
CA ALA A 491 -8.14 23.66 13.95
C ALA A 491 -9.51 24.21 13.51
N LEU A 492 -10.46 23.31 13.19
CA LEU A 492 -11.83 23.71 12.86
C LEU A 492 -12.57 24.36 14.06
N LEU A 493 -12.33 23.88 15.27
CA LEU A 493 -12.87 24.51 16.50
C LEU A 493 -12.35 25.94 16.70
N GLU A 494 -11.07 26.18 16.46
CA GLU A 494 -10.49 27.52 16.56
C GLU A 494 -11.08 28.49 15.52
N LEU A 495 -11.49 27.99 14.34
CA LEU A 495 -12.21 28.76 13.33
C LEU A 495 -13.71 28.93 13.62
N GLY A 496 -14.24 28.36 14.71
CA GLY A 496 -15.67 28.37 15.02
C GLY A 496 -16.52 27.47 14.11
N ARG A 497 -15.90 26.56 13.35
CA ARG A 497 -16.57 25.64 12.42
C ARG A 497 -17.01 24.35 13.13
N HIS A 498 -17.89 24.49 14.14
CA HIS A 498 -18.25 23.43 15.09
C HIS A 498 -18.84 22.18 14.45
N ASP A 499 -19.69 22.32 13.43
CA ASP A 499 -20.30 21.15 12.76
C ASP A 499 -19.29 20.33 11.98
N GLU A 500 -18.31 20.99 11.38
CA GLU A 500 -17.23 20.32 10.66
C GLU A 500 -16.23 19.68 11.62
N ALA A 501 -15.93 20.38 12.72
CA ALA A 501 -15.08 19.83 13.77
C ALA A 501 -15.69 18.54 14.35
N ARG A 502 -16.99 18.53 14.65
CA ARG A 502 -17.67 17.35 15.18
C ARG A 502 -17.63 16.16 14.21
N ARG A 503 -17.79 16.40 12.91
CA ARG A 503 -17.60 15.35 11.89
C ARG A 503 -16.17 14.82 11.84
N ALA A 504 -15.19 15.72 11.94
CA ALA A 504 -13.77 15.33 11.97
C ALA A 504 -13.43 14.53 13.25
N GLU A 505 -14.01 14.88 14.41
CA GLU A 505 -13.86 14.12 15.66
C GLU A 505 -14.42 12.70 15.56
N GLN A 506 -15.58 12.54 14.91
CA GLN A 506 -16.18 11.22 14.67
C GLN A 506 -15.29 10.35 13.78
N VAL A 507 -14.82 10.90 12.66
CA VAL A 507 -13.87 10.20 11.75
C VAL A 507 -12.58 9.85 12.48
N ALA A 508 -12.06 10.77 13.31
CA ALA A 508 -10.88 10.53 14.12
C ALA A 508 -11.08 9.35 15.08
N LEU A 509 -12.21 9.32 15.79
CA LEU A 509 -12.51 8.25 16.73
C LEU A 509 -12.64 6.90 16.04
N GLU A 510 -13.37 6.82 14.91
CA GLU A 510 -13.49 5.60 14.11
C GLU A 510 -12.12 5.06 13.65
N ARG A 511 -11.22 5.94 13.20
CA ARG A 511 -9.87 5.55 12.78
C ARG A 511 -9.02 5.08 13.96
N ILE A 512 -9.12 5.76 15.12
CA ILE A 512 -8.42 5.35 16.35
C ILE A 512 -8.93 3.98 16.82
N GLU A 513 -10.24 3.75 16.82
CA GLU A 513 -10.84 2.46 17.20
C GLU A 513 -10.31 1.34 16.30
N LYS A 514 -10.39 1.53 14.98
CA LYS A 514 -9.85 0.57 14.01
C LYS A 514 -8.35 0.33 14.19
N HIS A 515 -7.59 1.40 14.47
CA HIS A 515 -6.15 1.29 14.74
C HIS A 515 -5.86 0.48 16.00
N LEU A 516 -6.63 0.70 17.07
CA LEU A 516 -6.48 -0.02 18.34
C LEU A 516 -6.90 -1.50 18.27
N GLU A 517 -7.79 -1.88 17.33
CA GLU A 517 -8.07 -3.29 17.05
C GLU A 517 -6.81 -4.05 16.60
N LEU A 518 -5.91 -3.36 15.88
CA LEU A 518 -4.66 -3.92 15.36
C LEU A 518 -3.47 -3.69 16.31
N ASN A 519 -3.47 -2.59 17.07
CA ASN A 519 -2.37 -2.15 17.91
C ASN A 519 -2.88 -1.85 19.35
N PRO A 520 -3.32 -2.87 20.09
CA PRO A 520 -3.97 -2.68 21.41
C PRO A 520 -3.00 -2.21 22.50
N ASP A 521 -1.72 -2.13 22.23
CA ASP A 521 -0.64 -1.68 23.13
C ASP A 521 -0.15 -0.26 22.83
N GLU A 522 -0.83 0.48 21.93
CA GLU A 522 -0.40 1.83 21.56
C GLU A 522 -0.99 2.92 22.47
N ALA A 523 -0.21 3.36 23.45
CA ALA A 523 -0.61 4.36 24.44
C ALA A 523 -1.05 5.70 23.81
N ARG A 524 -0.43 6.11 22.70
CA ARG A 524 -0.74 7.38 22.03
C ARG A 524 -2.13 7.39 21.43
N ALA A 525 -2.54 6.31 20.79
CA ALA A 525 -3.87 6.18 20.21
C ALA A 525 -4.96 6.25 21.31
N TYR A 526 -4.77 5.55 22.43
CA TYR A 526 -5.66 5.68 23.59
C TYR A 526 -5.71 7.11 24.13
N SER A 527 -4.57 7.78 24.22
CA SER A 527 -4.48 9.16 24.74
C SER A 527 -5.25 10.14 23.85
N LEU A 528 -5.05 10.09 22.54
CA LEU A 528 -5.78 10.94 21.58
C LEU A 528 -7.27 10.62 21.55
N GLY A 529 -7.62 9.36 21.55
CA GLY A 529 -9.03 8.92 21.59
C GLY A 529 -9.74 9.30 22.87
N ALA A 530 -9.07 9.24 24.02
CA ALA A 530 -9.65 9.69 25.28
C ALA A 530 -10.05 11.17 25.25
N SER A 531 -9.20 12.03 24.66
CA SER A 531 -9.49 13.45 24.51
C SER A 531 -10.69 13.71 23.57
N LEU A 532 -10.82 12.92 22.49
CA LEU A 532 -12.00 12.99 21.62
C LEU A 532 -13.27 12.54 22.33
N LEU A 533 -13.22 11.44 23.09
CA LEU A 533 -14.35 10.91 23.85
C LEU A 533 -14.87 11.91 24.90
N VAL A 534 -13.98 12.69 25.54
CA VAL A 534 -14.41 13.80 26.42
C VAL A 534 -15.27 14.80 25.65
N ARG A 535 -14.81 15.26 24.50
CA ARG A 535 -15.52 16.26 23.68
C ARG A 535 -16.82 15.73 23.08
N LEU A 536 -16.87 14.44 22.78
CA LEU A 536 -18.07 13.76 22.30
C LEU A 536 -19.05 13.39 23.43
N GLY A 537 -18.69 13.59 24.70
CA GLY A 537 -19.53 13.33 25.88
C GLY A 537 -19.52 11.87 26.36
N GLU A 538 -18.62 11.04 25.85
CA GLU A 538 -18.48 9.63 26.22
C GLU A 538 -17.56 9.45 27.45
N THR A 539 -18.01 10.01 28.58
CA THR A 539 -17.22 10.16 29.81
C THR A 539 -16.59 8.86 30.32
N GLU A 540 -17.35 7.77 30.39
CA GLU A 540 -16.84 6.51 30.97
C GLU A 540 -15.81 5.84 30.07
N ARG A 541 -16.00 5.89 28.76
CA ARG A 541 -14.99 5.39 27.80
C ARG A 541 -13.72 6.24 27.85
N SER A 542 -13.86 7.56 27.95
CA SER A 542 -12.71 8.46 28.08
C SER A 542 -11.88 8.12 29.33
N LYS A 543 -12.52 7.90 30.50
CA LYS A 543 -11.85 7.46 31.74
C LYS A 543 -11.08 6.16 31.53
N GLN A 544 -11.72 5.15 30.92
CA GLN A 544 -11.10 3.86 30.63
C GLN A 544 -9.88 4.01 29.72
N TRP A 545 -10.00 4.78 28.64
CA TRP A 545 -8.93 4.98 27.68
C TRP A 545 -7.77 5.82 28.27
N THR A 546 -8.07 6.81 29.10
CA THR A 546 -7.05 7.58 29.84
C THR A 546 -6.25 6.67 30.77
N HIS A 547 -6.90 5.78 31.52
CA HIS A 547 -6.23 4.79 32.36
C HIS A 547 -5.38 3.81 31.53
N GLN A 548 -5.89 3.35 30.39
CA GLN A 548 -5.16 2.43 29.52
C GLN A 548 -3.89 3.08 28.97
N ALA A 549 -3.97 4.33 28.50
CA ALA A 549 -2.81 5.08 28.04
C ALA A 549 -1.73 5.20 29.12
N MET A 550 -2.13 5.57 30.36
CA MET A 550 -1.22 5.67 31.51
C MET A 550 -0.64 4.33 31.94
N THR A 551 -1.36 3.23 31.75
CA THR A 551 -0.88 1.88 32.07
C THR A 551 0.17 1.41 31.07
N LEU A 552 -0.06 1.68 29.77
CA LEU A 552 0.85 1.32 28.70
C LEU A 552 2.14 2.17 28.70
N ALA A 553 2.03 3.44 29.08
CA ALA A 553 3.17 4.38 29.11
C ALA A 553 3.23 5.18 30.43
N PRO A 554 3.52 4.53 31.58
CA PRO A 554 3.38 5.12 32.91
C PRO A 554 4.33 6.26 33.22
N ASN A 555 5.42 6.38 32.44
CA ASN A 555 6.48 7.39 32.61
C ASN A 555 6.64 8.28 31.36
N ASP A 556 5.75 8.19 30.40
CA ASP A 556 5.79 9.10 29.24
C ASP A 556 5.22 10.46 29.65
N PRO A 557 6.03 11.54 29.57
CA PRO A 557 5.62 12.85 30.07
C PRO A 557 4.43 13.44 29.30
N LEU A 558 4.32 13.14 28.00
CA LEU A 558 3.23 13.67 27.16
C LEU A 558 1.92 12.91 27.42
N ILE A 559 1.98 11.59 27.57
CA ILE A 559 0.80 10.79 27.93
C ILE A 559 0.26 11.21 29.30
N LEU A 560 1.15 11.42 30.27
CA LEU A 560 0.77 11.89 31.60
C LEU A 560 0.14 13.28 31.57
N TYR A 561 0.68 14.20 30.74
CA TYR A 561 0.11 15.53 30.58
C TYR A 561 -1.28 15.49 29.94
N ASN A 562 -1.44 14.74 28.83
CA ASN A 562 -2.73 14.60 28.17
C ASN A 562 -3.76 13.92 29.08
N ALA A 563 -3.33 12.95 29.89
CA ALA A 563 -4.20 12.33 30.89
C ALA A 563 -4.68 13.36 31.95
N ALA A 564 -3.76 14.24 32.39
CA ALA A 564 -4.14 15.31 33.31
C ALA A 564 -5.17 16.29 32.68
N CYS A 565 -5.00 16.64 31.40
CA CYS A 565 -6.01 17.42 30.64
C CYS A 565 -7.36 16.72 30.61
N ASN A 566 -7.39 15.42 30.25
CA ASN A 566 -8.62 14.65 30.20
C ASN A 566 -9.32 14.59 31.57
N TRP A 567 -8.57 14.34 32.67
CA TRP A 567 -9.14 14.33 34.02
C TRP A 567 -9.69 15.70 34.43
N ALA A 568 -9.01 16.80 34.04
CA ALA A 568 -9.48 18.15 34.33
C ALA A 568 -10.81 18.46 33.61
N LEU A 569 -10.90 18.09 32.33
CA LEU A 569 -12.14 18.24 31.53
C LEU A 569 -13.28 17.37 32.06
N LEU A 570 -12.98 16.22 32.64
CA LEU A 570 -13.96 15.32 33.27
C LEU A 570 -14.37 15.77 34.69
N GLY A 571 -13.76 16.85 35.23
CA GLY A 571 -14.01 17.34 36.56
C GLY A 571 -13.32 16.55 37.69
N GLU A 572 -12.43 15.62 37.35
CA GLU A 572 -11.69 14.77 38.28
C GLU A 572 -10.40 15.51 38.76
N SER A 573 -10.56 16.55 39.55
CA SER A 573 -9.51 17.51 39.93
C SER A 573 -8.29 16.85 40.56
N ASP A 574 -8.47 15.89 41.48
CA ASP A 574 -7.36 15.22 42.16
C ASP A 574 -6.51 14.39 41.17
N HIS A 575 -7.17 13.60 40.30
CA HIS A 575 -6.49 12.83 39.26
C HIS A 575 -5.76 13.73 38.26
N ALA A 576 -6.34 14.88 37.90
CA ALA A 576 -5.71 15.84 37.02
C ALA A 576 -4.43 16.43 37.64
N LEU A 577 -4.48 16.83 38.92
CA LEU A 577 -3.34 17.40 39.62
C LEU A 577 -2.22 16.37 39.87
N ASP A 578 -2.57 15.12 40.24
CA ASP A 578 -1.64 14.02 40.37
C ASP A 578 -0.95 13.69 39.04
N GLY A 579 -1.73 13.62 37.96
CA GLY A 579 -1.23 13.39 36.59
C GLY A 579 -0.25 14.49 36.17
N LEU A 580 -0.60 15.74 36.46
CA LEU A 580 0.21 16.90 36.10
C LEU A 580 1.56 16.94 36.86
N GLU A 581 1.57 16.65 38.17
CA GLU A 581 2.80 16.53 38.95
C GLU A 581 3.70 15.42 38.40
N ARG A 582 3.11 14.25 38.12
CA ARG A 582 3.83 13.13 37.50
C ARG A 582 4.41 13.50 36.13
N ALA A 583 3.65 14.22 35.30
CA ALA A 583 4.12 14.67 34.00
C ALA A 583 5.36 15.60 34.11
N LEU A 584 5.32 16.54 35.07
CA LEU A 584 6.43 17.43 35.36
C LEU A 584 7.67 16.70 35.90
N ASP A 585 7.45 15.76 36.81
CA ASP A 585 8.54 14.94 37.37
C ASP A 585 9.16 14.01 36.30
N ALA A 586 8.35 13.57 35.31
CA ALA A 586 8.84 12.86 34.13
C ALA A 586 9.52 13.75 33.09
N GLY A 587 9.49 15.08 33.27
CA GLY A 587 10.19 16.04 32.44
C GLY A 587 9.37 16.55 31.23
N VAL A 588 8.05 16.66 31.35
CA VAL A 588 7.25 17.31 30.32
C VAL A 588 7.66 18.78 30.18
N ALA A 589 7.96 19.19 28.94
CA ALA A 589 8.44 20.52 28.63
C ALA A 589 7.31 21.43 28.13
N VAL A 590 6.33 21.72 28.99
CA VAL A 590 5.16 22.53 28.64
C VAL A 590 5.39 24.05 28.85
N GLY A 591 6.45 24.44 29.58
CA GLY A 591 6.77 25.86 29.84
C GLY A 591 5.58 26.63 30.42
N ASP A 592 5.43 27.88 30.00
CA ASP A 592 4.30 28.74 30.42
C ASP A 592 2.94 28.30 29.85
N TRP A 593 2.91 27.40 28.85
CA TRP A 593 1.67 26.94 28.22
C TRP A 593 0.66 26.41 29.24
N ILE A 594 1.09 25.67 30.25
CA ILE A 594 0.21 25.11 31.29
C ILE A 594 -0.68 26.15 31.95
N ARG A 595 -0.20 27.41 32.08
CA ARG A 595 -0.95 28.51 32.72
C ARG A 595 -2.11 28.98 31.86
N HIS A 596 -2.01 28.77 30.55
CA HIS A 596 -2.95 29.24 29.54
C HIS A 596 -3.75 28.11 28.90
N ASP A 597 -3.37 26.84 29.17
CA ASP A 597 -4.07 25.69 28.62
C ASP A 597 -5.55 25.69 29.01
N PRO A 598 -6.47 25.74 28.03
CA PRO A 598 -7.92 25.80 28.30
C PRO A 598 -8.44 24.58 29.07
N ASP A 599 -7.78 23.42 28.94
CA ASP A 599 -8.20 22.17 29.59
C ASP A 599 -8.12 22.26 31.12
N PHE A 600 -7.23 23.13 31.65
CA PHE A 600 -7.11 23.39 33.10
C PHE A 600 -7.88 24.62 33.58
N ALA A 601 -8.80 25.15 32.78
CA ALA A 601 -9.57 26.34 33.13
C ALA A 601 -10.29 26.21 34.49
N SER A 602 -10.84 25.05 34.79
CA SER A 602 -11.54 24.73 36.05
C SER A 602 -10.60 24.62 37.26
N LEU A 603 -9.29 24.43 37.05
CA LEU A 603 -8.29 24.22 38.10
C LEU A 603 -7.44 25.46 38.38
N ARG A 604 -7.54 26.55 37.61
CA ARG A 604 -6.66 27.74 37.71
C ARG A 604 -6.61 28.35 39.10
N ASP A 605 -7.74 28.37 39.81
CA ASP A 605 -7.84 28.91 41.15
C ASP A 605 -7.51 27.88 42.24
N HIS A 606 -7.25 26.62 41.88
CA HIS A 606 -6.95 25.57 42.84
C HIS A 606 -5.54 25.77 43.43
N PRO A 607 -5.37 25.78 44.77
CA PRO A 607 -4.07 26.08 45.40
C PRO A 607 -2.92 25.17 44.94
N ARG A 608 -3.22 23.89 44.73
CA ARG A 608 -2.25 22.89 44.27
C ARG A 608 -1.81 23.17 42.82
N PHE A 609 -2.78 23.55 41.91
CA PHE A 609 -2.46 23.95 40.55
C PHE A 609 -1.53 25.17 40.53
N GLN A 610 -1.82 26.18 41.35
CA GLN A 610 -0.97 27.38 41.46
C GLN A 610 0.44 27.06 41.95
N ALA A 611 0.57 26.11 42.91
CA ALA A 611 1.88 25.61 43.37
C ALA A 611 2.63 24.90 42.24
N ILE A 612 1.98 24.06 41.48
CA ILE A 612 2.53 23.36 40.29
C ILE A 612 3.00 24.40 39.26
N ALA A 613 2.14 25.36 38.89
CA ALA A 613 2.47 26.38 37.94
C ALA A 613 3.64 27.28 38.33
N LYS A 614 3.91 27.44 39.65
CA LYS A 614 5.08 28.16 40.16
C LYS A 614 6.38 27.36 40.04
N ARG A 615 6.33 26.04 40.00
CA ARG A 615 7.52 25.17 39.82
C ARG A 615 8.08 25.28 38.39
N ILE A 616 7.28 25.74 37.43
CA ILE A 616 7.68 25.87 36.04
C ILE A 616 8.37 27.22 35.87
N ALA A 617 9.66 27.22 35.53
CA ALA A 617 10.38 28.45 35.25
C ALA A 617 9.75 29.19 34.08
N PRO A 618 9.66 30.54 34.10
CA PRO A 618 9.25 31.29 32.91
C PRO A 618 10.24 30.98 31.78
N SER A 619 9.69 30.61 30.63
CA SER A 619 10.41 30.28 29.38
C SER A 619 11.06 31.50 28.75
#